data_6ae65fde229d3537c282138d87b9f043
#
_entry.id   6ae65fde229d3537c282138d87b9f043
#
_cell.length_a   1.000
_cell.length_b   1.000
_cell.length_c   1.000
_cell.angle_alpha   90.00
_cell.angle_beta   90.00
_cell.angle_gamma   90.00
#
_symmetry.space_group_name_H-M   'P 1'
#
loop_
_entity.id
_entity.type
_entity.pdbx_description
1 polymer ?
#
loop_
_entity_poly.entity_id
_entity_poly.type
_entity_poly.pdbx_seq_one_letter_code
_entity_poly.pdbx_strand_id
1 'polypeptide(L)'
;HCETAPCVDVCPTGASFKRADGIVLVDKHICIGCRYCMMACPYKARSFIHEVIKDQTVHTPRGKGCVESCTLCVHRVDDGKNPACVEACNKENHNAMLFGDLNDPESAISKELKKHGGKQIRADLGLNTGVRYQGL
;
A
#
# COMPACT_ATOMS: atom_id res chain seq x y z
N HIS A 1 0.37 3.27 2.31
CA HIS A 1 0.71 2.68 3.62
C HIS A 1 1.47 3.71 4.46
N CYS A 2 0.79 4.84 4.76
CA CYS A 2 1.35 5.91 5.57
C CYS A 2 1.41 5.49 7.04
N GLU A 3 2.40 6.02 7.79
CA GLU A 3 2.44 5.86 9.25
C GLU A 3 1.27 6.60 9.89
N THR A 4 1.07 7.86 9.53
CA THR A 4 -0.16 8.60 9.85
C THR A 4 -1.08 8.51 8.62
N ALA A 5 -2.15 7.74 8.70
CA ALA A 5 -2.97 7.38 7.55
C ALA A 5 -4.34 8.07 7.55
N PRO A 6 -4.50 9.27 6.97
CA PRO A 6 -5.78 10.01 6.98
C PRO A 6 -6.95 9.20 6.43
N CYS A 7 -6.67 8.30 5.51
CA CYS A 7 -7.68 7.41 4.93
C CYS A 7 -8.20 6.34 5.89
N VAL A 8 -7.50 6.08 7.00
CA VAL A 8 -7.97 5.24 8.11
C VAL A 8 -8.84 6.09 9.04
N ASP A 9 -8.34 7.28 9.41
CA ASP A 9 -8.97 8.16 10.39
C ASP A 9 -10.39 8.60 9.97
N VAL A 10 -10.60 8.85 8.67
CA VAL A 10 -11.89 9.32 8.16
C VAL A 10 -12.89 8.19 7.87
N CYS A 11 -12.53 6.93 8.07
CA CYS A 11 -13.41 5.82 7.71
C CYS A 11 -14.51 5.61 8.77
N PRO A 12 -15.79 5.87 8.45
CA PRO A 12 -16.87 5.82 9.45
C PRO A 12 -17.19 4.39 9.91
N THR A 13 -16.86 3.39 9.12
CA THR A 13 -17.13 1.97 9.43
C THR A 13 -15.92 1.21 9.94
N GLY A 14 -14.73 1.84 9.95
CA GLY A 14 -13.49 1.13 10.24
C GLY A 14 -13.04 0.16 9.15
N ALA A 15 -13.69 0.18 7.97
CA ALA A 15 -13.29 -0.65 6.83
C ALA A 15 -11.86 -0.38 6.37
N SER A 16 -11.42 0.87 6.44
CA SER A 16 -10.03 1.23 6.21
C SER A 16 -9.29 1.14 7.54
N PHE A 17 -8.28 0.30 7.60
CA PHE A 17 -7.53 0.04 8.83
C PHE A 17 -6.03 -0.15 8.56
N LYS A 18 -5.23 -0.01 9.58
CA LYS A 18 -3.79 -0.27 9.56
C LYS A 18 -3.47 -1.48 10.44
N ARG A 19 -2.76 -2.46 9.88
CA ARG A 19 -2.25 -3.62 10.60
C ARG A 19 -1.09 -3.21 11.53
N ALA A 20 -0.75 -4.11 12.45
CA ALA A 20 0.37 -3.91 13.39
C ALA A 20 1.74 -3.75 12.67
N ASP A 21 1.90 -4.37 11.51
CA ASP A 21 3.07 -4.24 10.63
C ASP A 21 3.08 -2.96 9.76
N GLY A 22 2.08 -2.09 9.91
CA GLY A 22 1.98 -0.83 9.18
C GLY A 22 1.26 -0.91 7.84
N ILE A 23 0.87 -2.08 7.36
CA ILE A 23 0.14 -2.23 6.10
C ILE A 23 -1.28 -1.68 6.26
N VAL A 24 -1.66 -0.74 5.38
CA VAL A 24 -2.99 -0.14 5.36
C VAL A 24 -3.87 -0.86 4.34
N LEU A 25 -5.00 -1.38 4.79
CA LEU A 25 -5.92 -2.20 4.00
C LEU A 25 -7.34 -1.64 4.02
N VAL A 26 -8.20 -2.21 3.20
CA VAL A 26 -9.65 -1.98 3.20
C VAL A 26 -10.37 -3.32 3.28
N ASP A 27 -11.18 -3.49 4.32
CA ASP A 27 -12.13 -4.60 4.40
C ASP A 27 -13.34 -4.29 3.51
N LYS A 28 -13.48 -5.07 2.46
CA LYS A 28 -14.54 -4.87 1.46
C LYS A 28 -15.93 -5.30 1.96
N HIS A 29 -16.01 -6.13 3.01
CA HIS A 29 -17.28 -6.60 3.57
C HIS A 29 -18.00 -5.52 4.38
N ILE A 30 -17.24 -4.64 5.03
CA ILE A 30 -17.79 -3.57 5.84
C ILE A 30 -17.65 -2.18 5.18
N CYS A 31 -17.01 -2.11 4.00
CA CYS A 31 -16.88 -0.88 3.23
C CYS A 31 -18.23 -0.48 2.62
N ILE A 32 -18.76 0.67 3.01
CA ILE A 32 -20.03 1.22 2.50
C ILE A 32 -19.85 2.11 1.25
N GLY A 33 -18.64 2.28 0.75
CA GLY A 33 -18.38 3.05 -0.46
C GLY A 33 -18.57 4.56 -0.35
N CYS A 34 -18.53 5.15 0.84
CA CYS A 34 -18.70 6.59 1.05
C CYS A 34 -17.59 7.46 0.43
N ARG A 35 -16.45 6.88 0.07
CA ARG A 35 -15.30 7.50 -0.60
C ARG A 35 -14.55 8.56 0.21
N TYR A 36 -14.82 8.76 1.49
CA TYR A 36 -14.09 9.72 2.32
C TYR A 36 -12.60 9.45 2.33
N CYS A 37 -12.19 8.18 2.38
CA CYS A 37 -10.78 7.79 2.30
C CYS A 37 -10.10 8.14 0.95
N MET A 38 -10.86 8.25 -0.15
CA MET A 38 -10.34 8.73 -1.44
C MET A 38 -10.11 10.23 -1.42
N MET A 39 -11.02 10.99 -0.80
CA MET A 39 -10.90 12.45 -0.65
C MET A 39 -9.77 12.82 0.31
N ALA A 40 -9.61 12.07 1.40
CA ALA A 40 -8.58 12.31 2.41
C ALA A 40 -7.17 11.92 1.94
N CYS A 41 -7.04 11.06 0.92
CA CYS A 41 -5.73 10.62 0.44
C CYS A 41 -5.08 11.67 -0.46
N PRO A 42 -3.99 12.35 -0.03
CA PRO A 42 -3.33 13.37 -0.85
C PRO A 42 -2.57 12.77 -2.04
N TYR A 43 -2.31 11.48 -2.00
CA TYR A 43 -1.59 10.74 -3.05
C TYR A 43 -2.52 10.13 -4.11
N LYS A 44 -3.85 10.25 -3.95
CA LYS A 44 -4.85 9.60 -4.81
C LYS A 44 -4.65 8.09 -4.97
N ALA A 45 -4.14 7.44 -3.92
CA ALA A 45 -3.78 6.03 -3.92
C ALA A 45 -4.98 5.08 -3.68
N ARG A 46 -6.20 5.58 -3.82
CA ARG A 46 -7.44 4.81 -3.67
C ARG A 46 -8.33 4.97 -4.87
N SER A 47 -8.96 3.88 -5.29
CA SER A 47 -9.91 3.80 -6.39
C SER A 47 -11.24 3.22 -5.93
N PHE A 48 -12.28 3.39 -6.73
CA PHE A 48 -13.62 2.91 -6.45
C PHE A 48 -14.12 2.00 -7.56
N ILE A 49 -14.78 0.91 -7.21
CA ILE A 49 -15.31 -0.06 -8.16
C ILE A 49 -16.75 0.26 -8.46
N HIS A 50 -17.01 0.80 -9.63
CA HIS A 50 -18.34 1.23 -10.08
C HIS A 50 -19.20 0.08 -10.61
N GLU A 51 -18.56 -0.94 -11.19
CA GLU A 51 -19.24 -2.02 -11.89
C GLU A 51 -18.87 -3.40 -11.35
N VAL A 52 -19.70 -4.38 -11.60
CA VAL A 52 -19.38 -5.78 -11.30
C VAL A 52 -18.28 -6.23 -12.26
N ILE A 53 -17.18 -6.69 -11.72
CA ILE A 53 -16.09 -7.31 -12.48
C ILE A 53 -16.32 -8.81 -12.48
N LYS A 54 -16.47 -9.39 -13.67
CA LYS A 54 -16.68 -10.83 -13.90
C LYS A 54 -15.35 -11.54 -14.10
N ASP A 55 -15.36 -12.86 -13.98
CA ASP A 55 -14.26 -13.76 -14.33
C ASP A 55 -12.94 -13.45 -13.64
N GLN A 56 -13.02 -13.06 -12.36
CA GLN A 56 -11.87 -12.71 -11.56
C GLN A 56 -11.12 -13.95 -11.08
N THR A 57 -9.82 -14.00 -11.33
CA THR A 57 -8.90 -15.06 -10.88
C THR A 57 -7.98 -14.59 -9.75
N VAL A 58 -8.20 -13.41 -9.21
CA VAL A 58 -7.38 -12.82 -8.16
C VAL A 58 -7.67 -13.42 -6.78
N HIS A 59 -6.67 -13.41 -5.91
CA HIS A 59 -6.77 -13.93 -4.53
C HIS A 59 -7.91 -13.25 -3.75
N THR A 60 -8.05 -11.94 -3.88
CA THR A 60 -9.14 -11.18 -3.26
C THR A 60 -9.98 -10.50 -4.35
N PRO A 61 -11.16 -11.03 -4.67
CA PRO A 61 -12.01 -10.46 -5.70
C PRO A 61 -12.37 -8.99 -5.42
N ARG A 62 -12.42 -8.21 -6.49
CA ARG A 62 -12.80 -6.79 -6.41
C ARG A 62 -14.32 -6.69 -6.33
N GLY A 63 -14.83 -5.94 -5.35
CA GLY A 63 -16.26 -5.82 -5.08
C GLY A 63 -16.84 -4.49 -5.58
N LYS A 64 -17.97 -4.55 -6.31
CA LYS A 64 -18.72 -3.34 -6.69
C LYS A 64 -19.15 -2.56 -5.43
N GLY A 65 -19.01 -1.24 -5.50
CA GLY A 65 -19.42 -0.35 -4.42
C GLY A 65 -18.41 -0.17 -3.31
N CYS A 66 -17.24 -0.79 -3.43
CA CYS A 66 -16.17 -0.69 -2.43
C CYS A 66 -15.01 0.15 -2.94
N VAL A 67 -14.26 0.72 -2.00
CA VAL A 67 -12.96 1.34 -2.26
C VAL A 67 -11.88 0.27 -2.22
N GLU A 68 -10.87 0.42 -3.06
CA GLU A 68 -9.68 -0.42 -3.07
C GLU A 68 -8.40 0.39 -3.13
N SER A 69 -7.29 -0.23 -2.79
CA SER A 69 -5.94 0.30 -2.91
C SER A 69 -4.93 -0.84 -3.05
N CYS A 70 -3.68 -0.51 -3.28
CA CYS A 70 -2.59 -1.48 -3.17
C CYS A 70 -2.62 -2.16 -1.79
N THR A 71 -2.56 -3.49 -1.76
CA THR A 71 -2.56 -4.30 -0.53
C THR A 71 -1.16 -4.68 -0.07
N LEU A 72 -0.09 -4.20 -0.74
CA LEU A 72 1.28 -4.72 -0.63
C LEU A 72 1.36 -6.24 -0.84
N CYS A 73 0.40 -6.82 -1.58
CA CYS A 73 0.29 -8.27 -1.72
C CYS A 73 0.33 -9.00 -0.37
N VAL A 74 -0.43 -8.53 0.61
CA VAL A 74 -0.40 -8.97 2.01
C VAL A 74 -0.40 -10.50 2.16
N HIS A 75 -1.18 -11.22 1.35
CA HIS A 75 -1.22 -12.68 1.32
C HIS A 75 0.14 -13.32 0.96
N ARG A 76 0.97 -12.63 0.16
CA ARG A 76 2.33 -13.09 -0.17
C ARG A 76 3.32 -12.70 0.93
N VAL A 77 3.17 -11.50 1.47
CA VAL A 77 4.02 -11.00 2.57
C VAL A 77 3.84 -11.87 3.81
N ASP A 78 2.62 -12.27 4.13
CA ASP A 78 2.32 -13.19 5.24
C ASP A 78 2.94 -14.59 5.03
N ASP A 79 3.15 -15.00 3.77
CA ASP A 79 3.89 -16.22 3.39
C ASP A 79 5.42 -16.00 3.31
N GLY A 80 5.94 -14.85 3.71
CA GLY A 80 7.37 -14.52 3.63
C GLY A 80 7.89 -14.25 2.21
N LYS A 81 6.98 -13.97 1.25
CA LYS A 81 7.32 -13.69 -0.16
C LYS A 81 7.31 -12.18 -0.43
N ASN A 82 8.03 -11.77 -1.46
CA ASN A 82 7.96 -10.39 -1.93
C ASN A 82 6.60 -10.06 -2.61
N PRO A 83 6.18 -8.78 -2.60
CA PRO A 83 5.10 -8.31 -3.46
C PRO A 83 5.34 -8.66 -4.93
N ALA A 84 4.28 -8.98 -5.66
CA ALA A 84 4.37 -9.45 -7.04
C ALA A 84 5.07 -8.46 -7.98
N CYS A 85 4.88 -7.15 -7.78
CA CYS A 85 5.53 -6.11 -8.59
C CYS A 85 7.06 -6.08 -8.36
N VAL A 86 7.50 -6.27 -7.13
CA VAL A 86 8.94 -6.35 -6.78
C VAL A 86 9.56 -7.59 -7.41
N GLU A 87 8.89 -8.73 -7.29
CA GLU A 87 9.37 -9.98 -7.87
C GLU A 87 9.45 -9.91 -9.40
N ALA A 88 8.44 -9.33 -10.06
CA ALA A 88 8.46 -9.12 -11.50
C ALA A 88 9.60 -8.21 -11.95
N CYS A 89 9.83 -7.11 -11.23
CA CYS A 89 10.94 -6.20 -11.50
C CYS A 89 12.30 -6.90 -11.38
N ASN A 90 12.46 -7.75 -10.36
CA ASN A 90 13.74 -8.44 -10.12
C ASN A 90 14.01 -9.57 -11.13
N LYS A 91 12.96 -10.22 -11.67
CA LYS A 91 13.10 -11.25 -12.72
C LYS A 91 13.78 -10.74 -13.99
N GLU A 92 13.56 -9.47 -14.31
CA GLU A 92 14.15 -8.82 -15.48
C GLU A 92 15.48 -8.11 -15.18
N ASN A 93 16.06 -8.35 -14.00
CA ASN A 93 17.30 -7.74 -13.50
C ASN A 93 17.29 -6.21 -13.41
N HIS A 94 16.11 -5.59 -13.43
CA HIS A 94 16.02 -4.13 -13.30
C HIS A 94 16.33 -3.65 -11.88
N ASN A 95 15.98 -4.43 -10.85
CA ASN A 95 16.24 -4.13 -9.43
C ASN A 95 15.83 -2.70 -9.00
N ALA A 96 14.82 -2.14 -9.70
CA ALA A 96 14.36 -0.78 -9.46
C ALA A 96 13.37 -0.68 -8.29
N MET A 97 12.88 -1.82 -7.80
CA MET A 97 11.94 -1.90 -6.69
C MET A 97 12.48 -2.84 -5.61
N LEU A 98 12.52 -2.34 -4.39
CA LEU A 98 12.90 -3.12 -3.20
C LEU A 98 11.74 -3.13 -2.21
N PHE A 99 11.65 -4.19 -1.43
CA PHE A 99 10.66 -4.34 -0.38
C PHE A 99 11.32 -4.88 0.90
N GLY A 100 10.87 -4.42 2.06
CA GLY A 100 11.33 -4.89 3.35
C GLY A 100 10.78 -4.07 4.50
N ASP A 101 11.13 -4.45 5.71
CA ASP A 101 10.77 -3.71 6.92
C ASP A 101 11.72 -2.52 7.10
N LEU A 102 11.15 -1.32 7.16
CA LEU A 102 11.88 -0.07 7.41
C LEU A 102 12.37 0.04 8.87
N ASN A 103 11.75 -0.70 9.79
CA ASN A 103 12.13 -0.71 11.20
C ASN A 103 13.26 -1.70 11.50
N ASP A 104 13.52 -2.65 10.59
CA ASP A 104 14.65 -3.56 10.70
C ASP A 104 15.89 -2.93 10.06
N PRO A 105 16.93 -2.54 10.87
CA PRO A 105 18.13 -1.93 10.35
C PRO A 105 18.96 -2.87 9.46
N GLU A 106 18.76 -4.19 9.58
CA GLU A 106 19.46 -5.21 8.82
C GLU A 106 18.74 -5.59 7.51
N SER A 107 17.52 -5.12 7.31
CA SER A 107 16.78 -5.35 6.07
C SER A 107 17.50 -4.75 4.85
N ALA A 108 17.33 -5.39 3.69
CA ALA A 108 17.92 -4.93 2.43
C ALA A 108 17.52 -3.48 2.09
N ILE A 109 16.24 -3.13 2.33
CA ILE A 109 15.74 -1.78 2.07
C ILE A 109 16.38 -0.73 3.00
N SER A 110 16.57 -1.07 4.29
CA SER A 110 17.22 -0.15 5.24
C SER A 110 18.68 0.10 4.90
N LYS A 111 19.39 -0.93 4.45
CA LYS A 111 20.77 -0.80 3.96
C LYS A 111 20.88 0.06 2.70
N GLU A 112 19.97 -0.14 1.74
CA GLU A 112 19.94 0.68 0.53
C GLU A 112 19.58 2.14 0.83
N LEU A 113 18.63 2.40 1.73
CA LEU A 113 18.28 3.76 2.14
C LEU A 113 19.45 4.47 2.87
N LYS A 114 20.23 3.76 3.67
CA LYS A 114 21.45 4.32 4.29
C LYS A 114 22.52 4.67 3.24
N LYS A 115 22.64 3.87 2.18
CA LYS A 115 23.66 4.04 1.14
C LYS A 115 23.29 5.13 0.13
N HIS A 116 22.06 5.15 -0.32
CA HIS A 116 21.63 5.98 -1.45
C HIS A 116 20.62 7.08 -1.07
N GLY A 117 20.12 7.04 0.15
CA GLY A 117 19.03 7.91 0.56
C GLY A 117 17.69 7.52 -0.07
N GLY A 118 16.65 8.32 0.24
CA GLY A 118 15.33 8.16 -0.35
C GLY A 118 14.40 9.24 0.15
N LYS A 119 13.59 9.81 -0.74
CA LYS A 119 12.65 10.88 -0.44
C LYS A 119 11.21 10.39 -0.48
N GLN A 120 10.38 11.00 0.31
CA GLN A 120 8.92 10.81 0.26
C GLN A 120 8.30 11.84 -0.68
N ILE A 121 7.30 11.44 -1.45
CA ILE A 121 6.43 12.40 -2.14
C ILE A 121 5.61 13.14 -1.07
N ARG A 122 5.52 14.46 -1.19
CA ARG A 122 4.79 15.33 -0.26
C ARG A 122 5.21 15.13 1.21
N ALA A 123 6.51 15.11 1.47
CA ALA A 123 7.06 15.05 2.83
C ALA A 123 6.57 16.19 3.73
N ASP A 124 6.17 17.33 3.12
CA ASP A 124 5.55 18.48 3.76
C ASP A 124 4.29 18.15 4.57
N LEU A 125 3.59 17.08 4.23
CA LEU A 125 2.36 16.65 4.92
C LEU A 125 2.62 15.85 6.20
N GLY A 126 3.84 15.43 6.47
CA GLY A 126 4.21 14.70 7.68
C GLY A 126 3.56 13.31 7.83
N LEU A 127 3.07 12.71 6.75
CA LEU A 127 2.32 11.43 6.79
C LEU A 127 3.22 10.20 6.87
N ASN A 128 4.52 10.36 6.68
CA ASN A 128 5.53 9.31 6.67
C ASN A 128 5.11 8.09 5.85
N THR A 129 5.02 8.27 4.52
CA THR A 129 4.61 7.19 3.60
C THR A 129 5.58 6.02 3.65
N GLY A 130 5.07 4.78 3.51
CA GLY A 130 5.90 3.57 3.42
C GLY A 130 6.75 3.48 2.14
N VAL A 131 6.55 4.38 1.17
CA VAL A 131 7.31 4.38 -0.09
C VAL A 131 8.38 5.46 -0.07
N ARG A 132 9.57 5.08 -0.49
CA ARG A 132 10.72 5.98 -0.67
C ARG A 132 11.15 5.94 -2.13
N TYR A 133 11.53 7.08 -2.64
CA TYR A 133 11.97 7.25 -4.02
C TYR A 133 13.42 7.74 -4.05
N GLN A 134 14.22 7.12 -4.88
CA GLN A 134 15.57 7.56 -5.18
C GLN A 134 15.54 8.44 -6.44
N GLY A 135 16.29 9.53 -6.43
CA GLY A 135 16.40 10.42 -7.59
C GLY A 135 15.29 11.48 -7.73
N LEU A 136 14.44 11.66 -6.69
CA LEU A 136 13.49 12.79 -6.62
C LEU A 136 14.13 14.06 -6.06
#